data_d1450f8d3c37117c5c43513b79aabeab
#
_entry.id   d1450f8d3c37117c5c43513b79aabeab
#
_cell.length_a   1.000
_cell.length_b   1.000
_cell.length_c   1.000
_cell.angle_alpha   90.00
_cell.angle_beta   90.00
_cell.angle_gamma   90.00
#
_symmetry.space_group_name_H-M   'P 1'
#
loop_
_entity.id
_entity.type
_entity.pdbx_description
1 polymer ?
#
loop_
_entity_poly.entity_id
_entity_poly.type
_entity_poly.pdbx_seq_one_letter_code
_entity_poly.pdbx_strand_id
1 'polypeptide(L)'
;MLTNQDGKQLRLYADILKGNVVIINSFYSTCDGVCRVTIPVFKQLQESLGERVGKDIRLVSITVDPENDSPAVLRKYATGIGAKPGWDFLTGDKQTVDQVLYKFGLYTDAKEDHSNIFIVGNESTGLWKKVLGIAPPYEILRSVESVLNDEK
;
A
#
# COMPACT_ATOMS: atom_id res chain seq x y z
N MET A 1 -6.62 -6.91 -13.64
CA MET A 1 -5.33 -6.20 -13.58
C MET A 1 -5.49 -4.84 -12.88
N LEU A 2 -4.49 -4.44 -12.14
CA LEU A 2 -4.43 -3.13 -11.50
C LEU A 2 -3.50 -2.24 -12.30
N THR A 3 -3.69 -0.93 -12.19
CA THR A 3 -2.86 0.06 -12.89
C THR A 3 -2.20 0.98 -11.84
N ASN A 4 -0.91 1.23 -11.98
CA ASN A 4 -0.21 2.12 -11.05
C ASN A 4 -0.18 3.57 -11.56
N GLN A 5 0.47 4.44 -10.80
CA GLN A 5 0.57 5.87 -11.12
C GLN A 5 1.33 6.17 -12.42
N ASP A 6 2.12 5.22 -12.90
CA ASP A 6 2.85 5.36 -14.16
C ASP A 6 2.08 4.80 -15.36
N GLY A 7 0.83 4.37 -15.13
CA GLY A 7 0.00 3.75 -16.15
C GLY A 7 0.35 2.31 -16.46
N LYS A 8 1.25 1.71 -15.68
CA LYS A 8 1.66 0.33 -15.88
C LYS A 8 0.61 -0.62 -15.30
N GLN A 9 0.23 -1.61 -16.09
CA GLN A 9 -0.68 -2.66 -15.62
C GLN A 9 0.09 -3.74 -14.88
N LEU A 10 -0.42 -4.12 -13.71
CA LEU A 10 0.23 -5.07 -12.81
C LEU A 10 -0.74 -6.15 -12.38
N ARG A 11 -0.25 -7.38 -12.33
CA ARG A 11 -0.98 -8.49 -11.73
C ARG A 11 -0.64 -8.54 -10.25
N LEU A 12 -1.66 -8.66 -9.41
CA LEU A 12 -1.46 -8.58 -7.96
C LEU A 12 -0.43 -9.61 -7.47
N TYR A 13 -0.63 -10.88 -7.81
CA TYR A 13 0.29 -11.91 -7.33
C TYR A 13 1.64 -11.87 -8.06
N ALA A 14 1.63 -11.98 -9.37
CA ALA A 14 2.85 -12.20 -10.14
C ALA A 14 3.79 -10.98 -10.15
N ASP A 15 3.23 -9.78 -10.13
CA ASP A 15 4.02 -8.56 -10.31
C ASP A 15 4.26 -7.80 -9.00
N ILE A 16 3.44 -8.05 -7.97
CA ILE A 16 3.50 -7.28 -6.71
C ILE A 16 3.87 -8.20 -5.54
N LEU A 17 3.14 -9.27 -5.32
CA LEU A 17 3.31 -10.11 -4.12
C LEU A 17 4.45 -11.10 -4.22
N LYS A 18 4.58 -11.77 -5.37
CA LYS A 18 5.51 -12.89 -5.53
C LYS A 18 6.96 -12.48 -5.27
N GLY A 19 7.58 -13.13 -4.31
CA GLY A 19 8.98 -12.90 -3.97
C GLY A 19 9.23 -11.62 -3.17
N ASN A 20 8.18 -10.94 -2.74
CA ASN A 20 8.30 -9.65 -2.06
C ASN A 20 7.72 -9.69 -0.65
N VAL A 21 8.25 -8.81 0.20
CA VAL A 21 7.55 -8.35 1.40
C VAL A 21 6.78 -7.10 0.99
N VAL A 22 5.50 -7.04 1.34
CA VAL A 22 4.63 -5.92 0.96
C VAL A 22 4.05 -5.26 2.19
N ILE A 23 3.89 -3.94 2.10
CA ILE A 23 3.21 -3.13 3.10
C ILE A 23 2.08 -2.42 2.37
N ILE A 24 0.84 -2.74 2.73
CA ILE A 24 -0.34 -2.34 1.98
C ILE A 24 -1.24 -1.47 2.85
N ASN A 25 -1.69 -0.34 2.32
CA ASN A 25 -2.76 0.44 2.92
C ASN A 25 -3.82 0.80 1.89
N SER A 26 -4.96 1.27 2.38
CA SER A 26 -6.00 1.87 1.55
C SER A 26 -5.96 3.39 1.72
N PHE A 27 -6.35 4.12 0.67
CA PHE A 27 -6.37 5.58 0.68
C PHE A 27 -7.30 6.09 -0.44
N TYR A 28 -7.48 7.41 -0.53
CA TYR A 28 -7.97 8.07 -1.74
C TYR A 28 -7.36 9.47 -1.79
N SER A 29 -7.17 9.99 -3.01
CA SER A 29 -6.35 11.19 -3.22
C SER A 29 -6.90 12.46 -2.55
N THR A 30 -8.22 12.54 -2.38
CA THR A 30 -8.88 13.69 -1.74
C THR A 30 -9.13 13.47 -0.25
N CYS A 31 -8.58 12.40 0.33
CA CYS A 31 -8.73 12.10 1.76
C CYS A 31 -8.04 13.15 2.61
N ASP A 32 -8.77 13.74 3.56
CA ASP A 32 -8.23 14.68 4.53
C ASP A 32 -8.43 14.21 5.97
N GLY A 33 -8.82 12.94 6.15
CA GLY A 33 -8.98 12.29 7.45
C GLY A 33 -7.74 11.47 7.84
N VAL A 34 -7.93 10.14 7.98
CA VAL A 34 -6.89 9.23 8.47
C VAL A 34 -5.64 9.22 7.59
N CYS A 35 -5.75 9.52 6.30
CA CYS A 35 -4.61 9.57 5.39
C CYS A 35 -3.59 10.64 5.78
N ARG A 36 -4.00 11.68 6.49
CA ARG A 36 -3.08 12.69 7.01
C ARG A 36 -2.10 12.12 8.02
N VAL A 37 -2.47 11.01 8.64
CA VAL A 37 -1.62 10.30 9.60
C VAL A 37 -0.89 9.14 8.91
N THR A 38 -1.60 8.34 8.12
CA THR A 38 -1.06 7.08 7.57
C THR A 38 -0.11 7.28 6.40
N ILE A 39 -0.36 8.24 5.52
CA ILE A 39 0.55 8.49 4.39
C ILE A 39 1.92 9.01 4.86
N PRO A 40 2.02 9.97 5.81
CA PRO A 40 3.32 10.33 6.37
C PRO A 40 4.07 9.15 6.99
N VAL A 41 3.37 8.20 7.61
CA VAL A 41 4.00 6.98 8.15
C VAL A 41 4.59 6.16 7.01
N PHE A 42 3.87 5.98 5.91
CA PHE A 42 4.40 5.29 4.72
C PHE A 42 5.64 5.99 4.18
N LYS A 43 5.64 7.32 4.18
CA LYS A 43 6.82 8.08 3.74
C LYS A 43 8.01 7.84 4.67
N GLN A 44 7.78 7.77 5.99
CA GLN A 44 8.83 7.42 6.94
C GLN A 44 9.34 6.01 6.72
N LEU A 45 8.46 5.05 6.43
CA LEU A 45 8.86 3.69 6.10
C LEU A 45 9.71 3.65 4.84
N GLN A 46 9.32 4.42 3.81
CA GLN A 46 10.13 4.55 2.60
C GLN A 46 11.55 5.01 2.90
N GLU A 47 11.70 6.01 3.75
CA GLU A 47 13.00 6.54 4.13
C GLU A 47 13.80 5.55 4.98
N SER A 48 13.16 4.92 5.96
CA SER A 48 13.81 3.97 6.87
C SER A 48 14.27 2.70 6.18
N LEU A 49 13.49 2.21 5.23
CA LEU A 49 13.80 0.99 4.48
C LEU A 49 14.76 1.25 3.31
N GLY A 50 14.85 2.49 2.86
CA GLY A 50 15.83 2.95 1.89
C GLY A 50 15.81 2.17 0.58
N GLU A 51 16.97 1.66 0.17
CA GLU A 51 17.14 0.97 -1.10
C GLU A 51 16.40 -0.38 -1.18
N ARG A 52 15.97 -0.93 -0.05
CA ARG A 52 15.19 -2.18 -0.03
C ARG A 52 13.83 -2.01 -0.67
N VAL A 53 13.26 -0.79 -0.62
CA VAL A 53 12.01 -0.47 -1.32
C VAL A 53 12.26 -0.54 -2.83
N GLY A 54 11.56 -1.44 -3.49
CA GLY A 54 11.75 -1.69 -4.91
C GLY A 54 12.64 -2.89 -5.22
N LYS A 55 13.36 -3.42 -4.23
CA LYS A 55 14.12 -4.66 -4.36
C LYS A 55 13.35 -5.86 -3.83
N ASP A 56 13.30 -6.00 -2.51
CA ASP A 56 12.63 -7.10 -1.83
C ASP A 56 11.40 -6.63 -1.01
N ILE A 57 11.21 -5.33 -0.91
CA ILE A 57 10.06 -4.72 -0.23
C ILE A 57 9.31 -3.83 -1.21
N ARG A 58 7.98 -3.91 -1.20
CA ARG A 58 7.13 -2.99 -1.96
C ARG A 58 6.14 -2.31 -1.04
N LEU A 59 6.01 -1.01 -1.21
CA LEU A 59 4.94 -0.22 -0.58
C LEU A 59 3.78 -0.15 -1.57
N VAL A 60 2.58 -0.44 -1.09
CA VAL A 60 1.39 -0.53 -1.94
C VAL A 60 0.25 0.26 -1.30
N SER A 61 -0.22 1.27 -2.00
CA SER A 61 -1.39 2.05 -1.59
C SER A 61 -2.49 1.86 -2.60
N ILE A 62 -3.64 1.32 -2.17
CA ILE A 62 -4.75 0.97 -3.04
C ILE A 62 -5.87 1.96 -2.83
N THR A 63 -6.32 2.61 -3.91
CA THR A 63 -7.40 3.59 -3.79
C THR A 63 -8.74 2.91 -3.50
N VAL A 64 -9.51 3.51 -2.59
CA VAL A 64 -10.90 3.11 -2.34
C VAL A 64 -11.88 3.90 -3.22
N ASP A 65 -11.37 4.80 -4.05
CA ASP A 65 -12.18 5.68 -4.93
C ASP A 65 -11.63 5.65 -6.37
N PRO A 66 -11.61 4.47 -7.02
CA PRO A 66 -10.99 4.34 -8.33
C PRO A 66 -11.68 5.15 -9.43
N GLU A 67 -12.95 5.52 -9.24
CA GLU A 67 -13.68 6.33 -10.21
C GLU A 67 -13.11 7.74 -10.33
N ASN A 68 -12.58 8.29 -9.22
CA ASN A 68 -11.96 9.62 -9.19
C ASN A 68 -10.43 9.56 -9.25
N ASP A 69 -9.84 8.46 -8.83
CA ASP A 69 -8.39 8.29 -8.77
C ASP A 69 -7.89 7.54 -10.02
N SER A 70 -7.80 8.27 -11.14
CA SER A 70 -7.18 7.75 -12.36
C SER A 70 -5.66 7.65 -12.20
N PRO A 71 -4.95 6.92 -13.07
CA PRO A 71 -3.48 6.89 -13.03
C PRO A 71 -2.85 8.28 -13.06
N ALA A 72 -3.40 9.21 -13.85
CA ALA A 72 -2.89 10.58 -13.91
C ALA A 72 -3.05 11.31 -12.56
N VAL A 73 -4.19 11.15 -11.89
CA VAL A 73 -4.43 11.72 -10.57
C VAL A 73 -3.47 11.11 -9.55
N LEU A 74 -3.28 9.81 -9.59
CA LEU A 74 -2.35 9.11 -8.68
C LEU A 74 -0.90 9.54 -8.92
N ARG A 75 -0.50 9.77 -10.16
CA ARG A 75 0.83 10.27 -10.48
C ARG A 75 1.08 11.65 -9.85
N LYS A 76 0.11 12.54 -9.99
CA LYS A 76 0.20 13.86 -9.38
C LYS A 76 0.29 13.76 -7.86
N TYR A 77 -0.52 12.90 -7.27
CA TYR A 77 -0.52 12.66 -5.82
C TYR A 77 0.83 12.11 -5.35
N ALA A 78 1.33 11.07 -6.01
CA ALA A 78 2.61 10.44 -5.66
C ALA A 78 3.77 11.43 -5.77
N THR A 79 3.80 12.23 -6.82
CA THR A 79 4.82 13.27 -7.01
C THR A 79 4.75 14.30 -5.88
N GLY A 80 3.54 14.72 -5.52
CA GLY A 80 3.32 15.73 -4.49
C GLY A 80 3.79 15.31 -3.10
N ILE A 81 3.74 14.02 -2.78
CA ILE A 81 4.19 13.51 -1.47
C ILE A 81 5.62 12.97 -1.49
N GLY A 82 6.29 13.00 -2.64
CA GLY A 82 7.67 12.53 -2.74
C GLY A 82 7.83 11.03 -2.76
N ALA A 83 6.86 10.29 -3.30
CA ALA A 83 6.96 8.85 -3.43
C ALA A 83 8.05 8.46 -4.44
N LYS A 84 8.87 7.48 -4.07
CA LYS A 84 9.96 6.96 -4.89
C LYS A 84 9.57 5.65 -5.56
N PRO A 85 10.32 5.19 -6.60
CA PRO A 85 10.08 3.87 -7.17
C PRO A 85 10.07 2.77 -6.11
N GLY A 86 9.16 1.82 -6.25
CA GLY A 86 8.91 0.77 -5.26
C GLY A 86 7.69 1.04 -4.40
N TRP A 87 7.13 2.24 -4.47
CA TRP A 87 5.85 2.58 -3.85
C TRP A 87 4.82 2.74 -4.97
N ASP A 88 3.95 1.74 -5.10
CA ASP A 88 2.90 1.74 -6.13
C ASP A 88 1.58 2.23 -5.56
N PHE A 89 0.94 3.14 -6.28
CA PHE A 89 -0.42 3.61 -6.00
C PHE A 89 -1.32 2.94 -7.02
N LEU A 90 -2.21 2.07 -6.57
CA LEU A 90 -2.96 1.19 -7.46
C LEU A 90 -4.41 1.63 -7.62
N THR A 91 -4.86 1.61 -8.85
CA THR A 91 -6.24 1.85 -9.25
C THR A 91 -6.64 0.82 -10.32
N GLY A 92 -7.85 0.93 -10.83
CA GLY A 92 -8.38 0.05 -11.87
C GLY A 92 -9.89 0.21 -11.95
N ASP A 93 -10.57 -0.73 -12.60
CA ASP A 93 -12.02 -0.72 -12.57
C ASP A 93 -12.51 -1.04 -11.14
N LYS A 94 -13.65 -0.49 -10.79
CA LYS A 94 -14.18 -0.58 -9.43
C LYS A 94 -14.32 -2.03 -8.96
N GLN A 95 -14.79 -2.92 -9.82
CA GLN A 95 -14.97 -4.32 -9.46
C GLN A 95 -13.65 -4.98 -9.09
N THR A 96 -12.60 -4.77 -9.87
CA THR A 96 -11.27 -5.33 -9.61
C THR A 96 -10.69 -4.76 -8.32
N VAL A 97 -10.76 -3.45 -8.13
CA VAL A 97 -10.25 -2.79 -6.93
C VAL A 97 -10.99 -3.29 -5.68
N ASP A 98 -12.31 -3.38 -5.75
CA ASP A 98 -13.10 -3.86 -4.62
C ASP A 98 -12.73 -5.31 -4.24
N GLN A 99 -12.51 -6.18 -5.23
CA GLN A 99 -12.10 -7.55 -4.97
C GLN A 99 -10.74 -7.62 -4.26
N VAL A 100 -9.79 -6.79 -4.67
CA VAL A 100 -8.47 -6.73 -4.05
C VAL A 100 -8.59 -6.22 -2.61
N LEU A 101 -9.37 -5.18 -2.39
CA LEU A 101 -9.60 -4.65 -1.03
C LEU A 101 -10.26 -5.69 -0.13
N TYR A 102 -11.23 -6.43 -0.64
CA TYR A 102 -11.84 -7.54 0.10
C TYR A 102 -10.82 -8.60 0.49
N LYS A 103 -9.94 -8.95 -0.43
CA LYS A 103 -8.92 -9.96 -0.20
C LYS A 103 -8.02 -9.62 0.99
N PHE A 104 -7.71 -8.34 1.16
CA PHE A 104 -6.86 -7.88 2.26
C PHE A 104 -7.64 -7.41 3.48
N GLY A 105 -8.98 -7.48 3.45
CA GLY A 105 -9.81 -7.02 4.57
C GLY A 105 -9.86 -5.49 4.68
N LEU A 106 -9.63 -4.78 3.58
CA LEU A 106 -9.61 -3.32 3.54
C LEU A 106 -10.83 -2.70 2.86
N TYR A 107 -11.75 -3.52 2.36
CA TYR A 107 -12.95 -3.01 1.69
C TYR A 107 -13.83 -2.20 2.63
N THR A 108 -14.42 -1.12 2.10
CA THR A 108 -15.41 -0.31 2.80
C THR A 108 -16.45 0.18 1.79
N ASP A 109 -17.70 0.32 2.23
CA ASP A 109 -18.80 0.81 1.37
C ASP A 109 -18.68 2.31 1.08
N ALA A 110 -18.12 3.07 2.01
CA ALA A 110 -17.92 4.51 1.86
C ALA A 110 -16.43 4.83 1.98
N LYS A 111 -15.91 5.62 1.03
CA LYS A 111 -14.48 5.96 1.01
C LYS A 111 -13.99 6.66 2.29
N GLU A 112 -14.89 7.41 2.93
CA GLU A 112 -14.58 8.12 4.18
C GLU A 112 -14.29 7.16 5.33
N ASP A 113 -14.76 5.93 5.24
CA ASP A 113 -14.62 4.90 6.27
C ASP A 113 -13.44 3.97 5.99
N HIS A 114 -12.53 4.33 5.05
CA HIS A 114 -11.42 3.44 4.74
C HIS A 114 -10.54 3.18 5.98
N SER A 115 -9.96 1.98 5.99
CA SER A 115 -9.24 1.48 7.15
C SER A 115 -7.94 2.24 7.42
N ASN A 116 -7.57 2.37 8.69
CA ASN A 116 -6.24 2.83 9.11
C ASN A 116 -5.29 1.66 9.37
N ILE A 117 -5.65 0.46 8.94
CA ILE A 117 -4.85 -0.74 9.14
C ILE A 117 -3.88 -0.93 7.98
N PHE A 118 -2.63 -1.24 8.30
CA PHE A 118 -1.65 -1.67 7.31
C PHE A 118 -1.59 -3.19 7.30
N ILE A 119 -1.48 -3.76 6.10
CA ILE A 119 -1.26 -5.19 5.92
C ILE A 119 0.20 -5.38 5.57
N VAL A 120 0.92 -6.15 6.39
CA VAL A 120 2.33 -6.44 6.15
C VAL A 120 2.46 -7.93 5.89
N GLY A 121 3.00 -8.31 4.75
CA GLY A 121 3.06 -9.70 4.37
C GLY A 121 4.37 -10.10 3.73
N ASN A 122 4.81 -11.32 4.04
CA ASN A 122 5.93 -11.99 3.39
C ASN A 122 5.38 -13.18 2.61
N GLU A 123 5.27 -13.02 1.30
CA GLU A 123 4.69 -14.06 0.45
C GLU A 123 5.51 -15.35 0.49
N SER A 124 6.84 -15.23 0.58
CA SER A 124 7.73 -16.39 0.55
C SER A 124 7.55 -17.29 1.78
N THR A 125 7.22 -16.73 2.94
CA THR A 125 7.06 -17.49 4.19
C THR A 125 5.60 -17.67 4.59
N GLY A 126 4.69 -16.89 4.01
CA GLY A 126 3.28 -16.92 4.35
C GLY A 126 2.91 -16.18 5.64
N LEU A 127 3.84 -15.41 6.20
CA LEU A 127 3.55 -14.61 7.39
C LEU A 127 2.88 -13.30 7.00
N TRP A 128 1.67 -13.05 7.52
CA TRP A 128 0.91 -11.83 7.29
C TRP A 128 0.45 -11.23 8.62
N LYS A 129 0.61 -9.92 8.76
CA LYS A 129 0.21 -9.21 9.97
C LYS A 129 -0.64 -7.99 9.64
N LYS A 130 -1.56 -7.66 10.54
CA LYS A 130 -2.29 -6.39 10.52
C LYS A 130 -1.64 -5.46 11.53
N VAL A 131 -1.35 -4.23 11.11
CA VAL A 131 -0.69 -3.23 11.96
C VAL A 131 -1.54 -1.97 11.95
N LEU A 132 -1.77 -1.37 13.12
CA LEU A 132 -2.50 -0.10 13.20
C LEU A 132 -1.63 1.02 12.63
N GLY A 133 -2.12 1.70 11.60
CA GLY A 133 -1.40 2.81 10.96
C GLY A 133 -1.27 4.05 11.82
N ILE A 134 -2.03 4.12 12.93
CA ILE A 134 -1.95 5.21 13.91
C ILE A 134 -1.05 4.86 15.09
N ALA A 135 -0.46 3.65 15.12
CA ALA A 135 0.51 3.29 16.15
C ALA A 135 1.79 4.12 16.00
N PRO A 136 2.61 4.24 17.06
CA PRO A 136 3.88 4.95 16.94
C PRO A 136 4.73 4.38 15.79
N PRO A 137 5.39 5.24 14.98
CA PRO A 137 6.15 4.76 13.82
C PRO A 137 7.18 3.68 14.13
N TYR A 138 7.83 3.72 15.30
CA TYR A 138 8.82 2.70 15.67
C TYR A 138 8.17 1.32 15.87
N GLU A 139 6.93 1.26 16.37
CA GLU A 139 6.21 -0.01 16.51
C GLU A 139 5.83 -0.59 15.15
N ILE A 140 5.41 0.27 14.24
CA ILE A 140 5.10 -0.12 12.87
C ILE A 140 6.35 -0.68 12.19
N LEU A 141 7.47 0.01 12.32
CA LEU A 141 8.73 -0.44 11.74
C LEU A 141 9.18 -1.78 12.33
N ARG A 142 9.04 -1.99 13.64
CA ARG A 142 9.35 -3.27 14.28
C ARG A 142 8.50 -4.41 13.73
N SER A 143 7.21 -4.17 13.51
CA SER A 143 6.32 -5.16 12.91
C SER A 143 6.74 -5.49 11.49
N VAL A 144 7.10 -4.48 10.71
CA VAL A 144 7.62 -4.67 9.34
C VAL A 144 8.91 -5.50 9.38
N GLU A 145 9.84 -5.15 10.24
CA GLU A 145 11.11 -5.88 10.37
C GLU A 145 10.90 -7.34 10.78
N SER A 146 9.94 -7.61 11.67
CA SER A 146 9.66 -8.98 12.09
C SER A 146 9.13 -9.84 10.94
N VAL A 147 8.32 -9.26 10.05
CA VAL A 147 7.83 -9.93 8.85
C VAL A 147 8.95 -10.10 7.82
N LEU A 148 9.76 -9.06 7.66
CA LEU A 148 10.86 -9.04 6.70
C LEU A 148 11.91 -10.10 7.04
N ASN A 149 12.21 -10.28 8.33
CA ASN A 149 13.23 -11.21 8.82
C ASN A 149 12.68 -12.63 9.03
N ASP A 150 11.40 -12.86 8.72
CA ASP A 150 10.83 -14.19 8.84
C ASP A 150 11.48 -15.14 7.82
N GLU A 151 11.78 -16.34 8.25
CA GLU A 151 12.40 -17.36 7.40
C GLU A 151 11.50 -18.59 7.32
N LYS A 152 11.53 -19.21 6.14
CA LYS A 152 10.74 -20.37 5.83
C LYS A 152 11.23 -21.64 6.56
#